data_c9643b7033b14a9c30eb3bea367b5daa
#
_entry.id   c9643b7033b14a9c30eb3bea367b5daa
#
_cell.length_a   1.000
_cell.length_b   1.000
_cell.length_c   1.000
_cell.angle_alpha   90.00
_cell.angle_beta   90.00
_cell.angle_gamma   90.00
#
_symmetry.space_group_name_H-M   'P 1'
#
loop_
_entity.id
_entity.type
_entity.pdbx_description
1 polymer ?
#
loop_
_entity_poly.entity_id
_entity_poly.type
_entity_poly.pdbx_seq_one_letter_code
_entity_poly.pdbx_strand_id
1 'polypeptide(L)'
;FAPLVFVAVLIIACPCALGLATPTAIIVGTGKGAELGVLIRGAEALEIAHRVNVVVLDKTGTLTTGKPVVTDVVAAGTSESELLRLAASAERGSEHPLGEAVVLEAQARDLELKPADHFRAIPGLGIEAQIDGRVLQFGNQAFMEACKIQLNGLTETAHELALQGKTPMFLAAGNTALGIIAVADTLKPTSRDGV
;
A
#
# COMPACT_ATOMS: atom_id res chain seq x y z
N PHE A 1 -44.36 55.77 12.50
CA PHE A 1 -43.21 55.10 13.14
C PHE A 1 -43.53 53.69 13.68
N ALA A 2 -44.65 53.51 14.41
CA ALA A 2 -45.00 52.23 15.04
C ALA A 2 -45.10 51.03 14.07
N PRO A 3 -45.73 51.11 12.86
CA PRO A 3 -45.77 49.98 11.92
C PRO A 3 -44.37 49.60 11.38
N LEU A 4 -43.52 50.58 11.15
CA LEU A 4 -42.13 50.33 10.69
C LEU A 4 -41.30 49.60 11.75
N VAL A 5 -41.40 50.01 13.01
CA VAL A 5 -40.73 49.34 14.13
C VAL A 5 -41.28 47.91 14.33
N PHE A 6 -42.58 47.71 14.21
CA PHE A 6 -43.21 46.40 14.28
C PHE A 6 -42.71 45.45 13.20
N VAL A 7 -42.67 45.90 11.95
CA VAL A 7 -42.15 45.12 10.82
C VAL A 7 -40.66 44.81 11.02
N ALA A 8 -39.85 45.79 11.44
CA ALA A 8 -38.43 45.59 11.71
C ALA A 8 -38.19 44.55 12.80
N VAL A 9 -38.97 44.60 13.89
CA VAL A 9 -38.87 43.59 14.98
C VAL A 9 -39.28 42.21 14.49
N LEU A 10 -40.33 42.09 13.67
CA LEU A 10 -40.73 40.80 13.09
C LEU A 10 -39.68 40.21 12.16
N ILE A 11 -39.03 41.02 11.35
CA ILE A 11 -37.96 40.57 10.44
C ILE A 11 -36.73 40.11 11.24
N ILE A 12 -36.37 40.85 12.30
CA ILE A 12 -35.23 40.51 13.17
C ILE A 12 -35.56 39.30 14.05
N ALA A 13 -36.83 39.20 14.54
CA ALA A 13 -37.28 38.09 15.38
C ALA A 13 -37.50 36.76 14.58
N CYS A 14 -37.62 36.86 13.25
CA CYS A 14 -37.66 35.67 12.42
C CYS A 14 -36.22 35.14 12.22
N PRO A 15 -35.81 34.02 12.84
CA PRO A 15 -34.44 33.48 12.74
C PRO A 15 -34.18 32.79 11.39
N CYS A 16 -34.93 33.14 10.34
CA CYS A 16 -34.95 32.39 9.07
C CYS A 16 -33.58 32.35 8.40
N ALA A 17 -32.83 33.46 8.39
CA ALA A 17 -31.52 33.47 7.76
C ALA A 17 -30.41 32.90 8.65
N LEU A 18 -30.38 33.20 9.94
CA LEU A 18 -29.34 32.78 10.88
C LEU A 18 -29.71 31.52 11.66
N GLY A 19 -31.00 31.27 11.93
CA GLY A 19 -31.46 30.22 12.81
C GLY A 19 -31.91 28.95 12.08
N LEU A 20 -32.32 29.03 10.82
CA LEU A 20 -32.82 27.88 10.07
C LEU A 20 -32.05 27.60 8.76
N ALA A 21 -31.79 28.62 7.93
CA ALA A 21 -31.22 28.43 6.62
C ALA A 21 -29.80 27.83 6.67
N THR A 22 -28.92 28.43 7.49
CA THR A 22 -27.53 27.94 7.63
C THR A 22 -27.44 26.55 8.27
N PRO A 23 -28.09 26.27 9.42
CA PRO A 23 -28.08 24.91 9.98
C PRO A 23 -28.68 23.86 9.04
N THR A 24 -29.77 24.21 8.34
CA THR A 24 -30.41 23.27 7.40
C THR A 24 -29.48 22.97 6.23
N ALA A 25 -28.82 23.96 5.65
CA ALA A 25 -27.84 23.74 4.58
C ALA A 25 -26.68 22.86 5.03
N ILE A 26 -26.18 23.06 6.27
CA ILE A 26 -25.11 22.23 6.85
C ILE A 26 -25.58 20.79 7.04
N ILE A 27 -26.79 20.58 7.61
CA ILE A 27 -27.34 19.26 7.83
C ILE A 27 -27.53 18.51 6.50
N VAL A 28 -28.10 19.17 5.50
CA VAL A 28 -28.30 18.58 4.17
C VAL A 28 -26.95 18.29 3.51
N GLY A 29 -26.00 19.22 3.58
CA GLY A 29 -24.67 19.06 2.99
C GLY A 29 -23.87 17.94 3.65
N THR A 30 -23.85 17.89 4.98
CA THR A 30 -23.17 16.82 5.73
C THR A 30 -23.86 15.47 5.56
N GLY A 31 -25.20 15.44 5.50
CA GLY A 31 -25.96 14.23 5.20
C GLY A 31 -25.64 13.67 3.81
N LYS A 32 -25.60 14.56 2.80
CA LYS A 32 -25.21 14.13 1.45
C LYS A 32 -23.75 13.67 1.37
N GLY A 33 -22.86 14.34 2.11
CA GLY A 33 -21.48 13.89 2.26
C GLY A 33 -21.41 12.47 2.84
N ALA A 34 -22.15 12.20 3.90
CA ALA A 34 -22.18 10.88 4.55
C ALA A 34 -22.72 9.78 3.63
N GLU A 35 -23.73 10.05 2.81
CA GLU A 35 -24.21 9.12 1.77
C GLU A 35 -23.12 8.75 0.75
N LEU A 36 -22.20 9.66 0.48
CA LEU A 36 -21.05 9.46 -0.40
C LEU A 36 -19.81 8.91 0.32
N GLY A 37 -19.93 8.55 1.61
CA GLY A 37 -18.82 8.05 2.42
C GLY A 37 -17.92 9.15 3.00
N VAL A 38 -18.27 10.43 2.86
CA VAL A 38 -17.50 11.56 3.39
C VAL A 38 -18.10 12.01 4.71
N LEU A 39 -17.41 11.71 5.82
CA LEU A 39 -17.83 12.09 7.16
C LEU A 39 -17.26 13.46 7.53
N ILE A 40 -18.14 14.46 7.64
CA ILE A 40 -17.80 15.85 7.96
C ILE A 40 -18.06 16.11 9.43
N ARG A 41 -17.03 16.49 10.20
CA ARG A 41 -17.12 16.67 11.66
C ARG A 41 -17.91 17.89 12.09
N GLY A 42 -18.14 18.87 11.22
CA GLY A 42 -18.88 20.08 11.57
C GLY A 42 -18.86 21.15 10.49
N ALA A 43 -19.61 22.24 10.72
CA ALA A 43 -19.75 23.35 9.79
C ALA A 43 -18.42 24.04 9.46
N GLU A 44 -17.53 24.16 10.45
CA GLU A 44 -16.22 24.78 10.29
C GLU A 44 -15.37 24.05 9.24
N ALA A 45 -15.42 22.71 9.21
CA ALA A 45 -14.71 21.93 8.21
C ALA A 45 -15.22 22.22 6.78
N LEU A 46 -16.53 22.40 6.60
CA LEU A 46 -17.12 22.82 5.31
C LEU A 46 -16.70 24.25 4.93
N GLU A 47 -16.66 25.16 5.89
CA GLU A 47 -16.25 26.53 5.67
C GLU A 47 -14.77 26.65 5.29
N ILE A 48 -13.91 25.83 5.89
CA ILE A 48 -12.48 25.80 5.58
C ILE A 48 -12.22 25.11 4.24
N ALA A 49 -12.96 24.06 3.93
CA ALA A 49 -12.74 23.24 2.73
C ALA A 49 -12.75 24.07 1.42
N HIS A 50 -13.59 25.10 1.30
CA HIS A 50 -13.63 25.95 0.10
C HIS A 50 -12.39 26.83 -0.10
N ARG A 51 -11.55 27.00 0.94
CA ARG A 51 -10.30 27.79 0.89
C ARG A 51 -9.07 26.93 0.59
N VAL A 52 -9.24 25.61 0.53
CA VAL A 52 -8.13 24.68 0.25
C VAL A 52 -7.68 24.86 -1.20
N ASN A 53 -6.40 25.14 -1.38
CA ASN A 53 -5.75 25.29 -2.68
C ASN A 53 -4.57 24.34 -2.86
N VAL A 54 -4.20 23.59 -1.81
CA VAL A 54 -3.16 22.55 -1.82
C VAL A 54 -3.68 21.35 -1.06
N VAL A 55 -3.56 20.17 -1.67
CA VAL A 55 -3.91 18.90 -1.05
C VAL A 55 -2.65 18.05 -0.97
N VAL A 56 -2.31 17.56 0.22
CA VAL A 56 -1.22 16.62 0.45
C VAL A 56 -1.81 15.26 0.74
N LEU A 57 -1.52 14.29 -0.12
CA LEU A 57 -2.06 12.93 -0.03
C LEU A 57 -0.97 11.99 0.50
N ASP A 58 -1.30 11.22 1.53
CA ASP A 58 -0.49 10.08 1.92
C ASP A 58 -0.57 9.00 0.85
N LYS A 59 0.55 8.30 0.61
CA LYS A 59 0.62 7.24 -0.39
C LYS A 59 -0.01 5.95 0.13
N THR A 60 0.51 5.44 1.25
CA THR A 60 0.21 4.08 1.72
C THR A 60 -1.15 3.99 2.39
N GLY A 61 -2.03 3.13 1.87
CA GLY A 61 -3.39 2.95 2.38
C GLY A 61 -4.38 4.06 1.99
N THR A 62 -3.92 5.22 1.53
CA THR A 62 -4.76 6.31 1.00
C THR A 62 -4.87 6.22 -0.52
N LEU A 63 -3.79 6.41 -1.25
CA LEU A 63 -3.74 6.27 -2.71
C LEU A 63 -3.58 4.80 -3.12
N THR A 64 -2.90 4.01 -2.31
CA THR A 64 -2.68 2.58 -2.52
C THR A 64 -3.60 1.74 -1.64
N THR A 65 -3.65 0.44 -1.92
CA THR A 65 -4.49 -0.51 -1.18
C THR A 65 -4.00 -0.74 0.25
N GLY A 66 -2.74 -0.40 0.55
CA GLY A 66 -2.07 -0.70 1.82
C GLY A 66 -1.67 -2.17 1.95
N LYS A 67 -1.84 -2.95 0.89
CA LYS A 67 -1.45 -4.36 0.85
C LYS A 67 -0.44 -4.57 -0.27
N PRO A 68 0.80 -4.95 0.06
CA PRO A 68 1.79 -5.29 -0.95
C PRO A 68 1.34 -6.53 -1.74
N VAL A 69 1.61 -6.53 -3.04
CA VAL A 69 1.40 -7.68 -3.93
C VAL A 69 2.64 -7.90 -4.79
N VAL A 70 2.88 -9.14 -5.21
CA VAL A 70 3.92 -9.44 -6.19
C VAL A 70 3.52 -8.87 -7.53
N THR A 71 4.39 -8.05 -8.12
CA THR A 71 4.15 -7.41 -9.42
C THR A 71 5.00 -8.00 -10.53
N ASP A 72 6.19 -8.49 -10.21
CA ASP A 72 7.13 -9.06 -11.19
C ASP A 72 7.87 -10.24 -10.57
N VAL A 73 8.12 -11.24 -11.41
CA VAL A 73 8.97 -12.39 -11.11
C VAL A 73 9.96 -12.53 -12.25
N VAL A 74 11.23 -12.27 -11.99
CA VAL A 74 12.30 -12.31 -13.00
C VAL A 74 13.26 -13.42 -12.64
N ALA A 75 13.20 -14.52 -13.37
CA ALA A 75 14.02 -15.71 -13.11
C ALA A 75 15.35 -15.65 -13.87
N ALA A 76 16.43 -16.10 -13.23
CA ALA A 76 17.77 -16.22 -13.79
C ALA A 76 18.32 -17.62 -13.51
N GLY A 77 18.23 -18.49 -14.50
CA GLY A 77 18.70 -19.88 -14.38
C GLY A 77 17.71 -20.87 -13.79
N THR A 78 16.46 -20.46 -13.56
CA THR A 78 15.33 -21.30 -13.12
C THR A 78 14.05 -20.83 -13.81
N SER A 79 12.90 -21.47 -13.55
CA SER A 79 11.61 -20.97 -14.01
C SER A 79 11.02 -19.97 -13.01
N GLU A 80 10.15 -19.06 -13.48
CA GLU A 80 9.43 -18.10 -12.61
C GLU A 80 8.61 -18.82 -11.52
N SER A 81 7.93 -19.91 -11.89
CA SER A 81 7.14 -20.71 -10.95
C SER A 81 8.01 -21.34 -9.86
N GLU A 82 9.19 -21.85 -10.23
CA GLU A 82 10.12 -22.43 -9.27
C GLU A 82 10.76 -21.37 -8.38
N LEU A 83 11.12 -20.21 -8.95
CA LEU A 83 11.64 -19.07 -8.20
C LEU A 83 10.63 -18.63 -7.13
N LEU A 84 9.37 -18.42 -7.55
CA LEU A 84 8.29 -18.01 -6.65
C LEU A 84 7.99 -19.08 -5.60
N ARG A 85 7.96 -20.35 -5.98
CA ARG A 85 7.75 -21.48 -5.07
C ARG A 85 8.80 -21.54 -3.98
N LEU A 86 10.08 -21.40 -4.35
CA LEU A 86 11.19 -21.44 -3.40
C LEU A 86 11.16 -20.25 -2.44
N ALA A 87 10.94 -19.03 -2.97
CA ALA A 87 10.84 -17.83 -2.16
C ALA A 87 9.64 -17.89 -1.19
N ALA A 88 8.48 -18.31 -1.67
CA ALA A 88 7.29 -18.47 -0.84
C ALA A 88 7.46 -19.56 0.23
N SER A 89 8.12 -20.66 -0.11
CA SER A 89 8.44 -21.69 0.87
C SER A 89 9.38 -21.18 1.96
N ALA A 90 10.36 -20.32 1.60
CA ALA A 90 11.27 -19.69 2.54
C ALA A 90 10.57 -18.65 3.44
N GLU A 91 9.63 -17.89 2.89
CA GLU A 91 8.88 -16.84 3.61
C GLU A 91 7.68 -17.39 4.42
N ARG A 92 7.37 -18.68 4.32
CA ARG A 92 6.22 -19.28 5.03
C ARG A 92 6.26 -19.09 6.56
N GLY A 93 7.44 -18.92 7.13
CA GLY A 93 7.64 -18.65 8.55
C GLY A 93 7.80 -17.17 8.91
N SER A 94 7.69 -16.28 7.93
CA SER A 94 7.89 -14.84 8.09
C SER A 94 6.57 -14.13 8.41
N GLU A 95 6.63 -13.16 9.33
CA GLU A 95 5.51 -12.24 9.62
C GLU A 95 5.63 -10.92 8.85
N HIS A 96 6.60 -10.81 7.94
CA HIS A 96 6.83 -9.58 7.20
C HIS A 96 5.82 -9.41 6.06
N PRO A 97 5.19 -8.23 5.86
CA PRO A 97 4.16 -8.03 4.84
C PRO A 97 4.61 -8.35 3.40
N LEU A 98 5.90 -8.16 3.08
CA LEU A 98 6.44 -8.52 1.78
C LEU A 98 6.53 -10.04 1.60
N GLY A 99 6.87 -10.77 2.65
CA GLY A 99 6.88 -12.24 2.64
C GLY A 99 5.47 -12.81 2.49
N GLU A 100 4.51 -12.25 3.22
CA GLU A 100 3.09 -12.63 3.07
C GLU A 100 2.61 -12.46 1.62
N ALA A 101 2.97 -11.35 0.96
CA ALA A 101 2.62 -11.11 -0.45
C ALA A 101 3.17 -12.20 -1.38
N VAL A 102 4.41 -12.64 -1.15
CA VAL A 102 5.05 -13.71 -1.94
C VAL A 102 4.36 -15.05 -1.72
N VAL A 103 3.99 -15.37 -0.47
CA VAL A 103 3.25 -16.59 -0.12
C VAL A 103 1.87 -16.61 -0.76
N LEU A 104 1.13 -15.49 -0.66
CA LEU A 104 -0.21 -15.37 -1.26
C LEU A 104 -0.19 -15.52 -2.78
N GLU A 105 0.80 -14.92 -3.45
CA GLU A 105 0.95 -15.06 -4.91
C GLU A 105 1.26 -16.51 -5.32
N ALA A 106 2.12 -17.20 -4.57
CA ALA A 106 2.42 -18.59 -4.84
C ALA A 106 1.19 -19.50 -4.65
N GLN A 107 0.38 -19.24 -3.62
CA GLN A 107 -0.89 -19.94 -3.38
C GLN A 107 -1.91 -19.64 -4.50
N ALA A 108 -2.00 -18.40 -4.96
CA ALA A 108 -2.88 -18.03 -6.08
C ALA A 108 -2.50 -18.71 -7.40
N ARG A 109 -1.23 -19.11 -7.54
CA ARG A 109 -0.74 -19.93 -8.69
C ARG A 109 -0.76 -21.42 -8.42
N ASP A 110 -1.42 -21.89 -7.36
CA ASP A 110 -1.51 -23.29 -6.96
C ASP A 110 -0.12 -23.99 -6.81
N LEU A 111 0.90 -23.24 -6.37
CA LEU A 111 2.23 -23.79 -6.14
C LEU A 111 2.31 -24.49 -4.79
N GLU A 112 2.81 -25.74 -4.79
CA GLU A 112 2.99 -26.52 -3.56
C GLU A 112 4.19 -25.99 -2.76
N LEU A 113 3.91 -25.42 -1.58
CA LEU A 113 4.93 -24.86 -0.70
C LEU A 113 5.47 -25.92 0.27
N LYS A 114 6.78 -26.01 0.37
CA LYS A 114 7.47 -26.89 1.28
C LYS A 114 7.77 -26.21 2.63
N PRO A 115 7.78 -26.94 3.74
CA PRO A 115 8.25 -26.41 5.01
C PRO A 115 9.75 -26.13 4.95
N ALA A 116 10.20 -25.09 5.65
CA ALA A 116 11.62 -24.86 5.86
C ALA A 116 12.10 -25.68 7.07
N ASP A 117 13.25 -26.37 6.94
CA ASP A 117 13.90 -27.09 8.05
C ASP A 117 14.53 -26.13 9.04
N HIS A 118 15.09 -25.03 8.54
CA HIS A 118 15.64 -23.93 9.31
C HIS A 118 15.16 -22.60 8.75
N PHE A 119 14.86 -21.64 9.63
CA PHE A 119 14.44 -20.29 9.28
C PHE A 119 15.13 -19.27 10.19
N ARG A 120 15.71 -18.22 9.61
CA ARG A 120 16.32 -17.13 10.33
C ARG A 120 16.01 -15.78 9.63
N ALA A 121 15.32 -14.92 10.32
CA ALA A 121 15.15 -13.53 9.88
C ALA A 121 16.39 -12.69 10.22
N ILE A 122 16.81 -11.85 9.28
CA ILE A 122 17.94 -10.93 9.42
C ILE A 122 17.36 -9.51 9.28
N PRO A 123 17.19 -8.78 10.40
CA PRO A 123 16.49 -7.50 10.40
C PRO A 123 17.07 -6.52 9.38
N GLY A 124 16.18 -5.92 8.56
CA GLY A 124 16.55 -4.93 7.54
C GLY A 124 17.21 -5.48 6.28
N LEU A 125 17.51 -6.80 6.23
CA LEU A 125 18.20 -7.42 5.09
C LEU A 125 17.35 -8.45 4.39
N GLY A 126 16.74 -9.39 5.10
CA GLY A 126 15.96 -10.48 4.53
C GLY A 126 15.89 -11.70 5.43
N ILE A 127 15.78 -12.88 4.82
CA ILE A 127 15.69 -14.16 5.52
C ILE A 127 16.68 -15.20 4.94
N GLU A 128 17.08 -16.13 5.78
CA GLU A 128 17.78 -17.35 5.39
C GLU A 128 16.91 -18.55 5.78
N ALA A 129 16.71 -19.48 4.86
CA ALA A 129 15.93 -20.67 5.09
C ALA A 129 16.57 -21.89 4.44
N GLN A 130 16.36 -23.08 5.01
CA GLN A 130 16.80 -24.33 4.41
C GLN A 130 15.59 -25.13 3.93
N ILE A 131 15.57 -25.47 2.63
CA ILE A 131 14.49 -26.22 2.00
C ILE A 131 15.10 -27.36 1.17
N ASP A 132 14.69 -28.59 1.39
CA ASP A 132 15.23 -29.78 0.72
C ASP A 132 16.77 -29.88 0.82
N GLY A 133 17.33 -29.49 1.97
CA GLY A 133 18.78 -29.49 2.19
C GLY A 133 19.52 -28.32 1.50
N ARG A 134 18.85 -27.43 0.78
CA ARG A 134 19.43 -26.24 0.14
C ARG A 134 19.24 -25.03 1.02
N VAL A 135 20.32 -24.27 1.26
CA VAL A 135 20.24 -22.97 1.93
C VAL A 135 19.84 -21.91 0.91
N LEU A 136 18.76 -21.22 1.19
CA LEU A 136 18.21 -20.12 0.41
C LEU A 136 18.40 -18.82 1.18
N GLN A 137 18.81 -17.77 0.49
CA GLN A 137 18.82 -16.40 0.99
C GLN A 137 17.80 -15.59 0.16
N PHE A 138 16.86 -14.94 0.84
CA PHE A 138 15.87 -14.09 0.20
C PHE A 138 15.85 -12.73 0.87
N GLY A 139 16.10 -11.66 0.12
CA GLY A 139 16.17 -10.32 0.70
C GLY A 139 16.65 -9.26 -0.29
N ASN A 140 17.05 -8.12 0.25
CA ASN A 140 17.49 -6.96 -0.52
C ASN A 140 18.92 -7.14 -1.07
N GLN A 141 19.35 -6.18 -1.90
CA GLN A 141 20.69 -6.20 -2.51
C GLN A 141 21.80 -6.18 -1.46
N ALA A 142 21.66 -5.41 -0.38
CA ALA A 142 22.66 -5.34 0.69
C ALA A 142 22.87 -6.72 1.37
N PHE A 143 21.81 -7.52 1.47
CA PHE A 143 21.92 -8.88 1.97
C PHE A 143 22.73 -9.78 1.02
N MET A 144 22.48 -9.68 -0.27
CA MET A 144 23.23 -10.43 -1.28
C MET A 144 24.71 -10.07 -1.26
N GLU A 145 25.04 -8.78 -1.13
CA GLU A 145 26.41 -8.28 -1.03
C GLU A 145 27.10 -8.79 0.24
N ALA A 146 26.41 -8.74 1.41
CA ALA A 146 26.93 -9.26 2.66
C ALA A 146 27.24 -10.77 2.60
N CYS A 147 26.43 -11.53 1.87
CA CYS A 147 26.60 -12.96 1.63
C CYS A 147 27.56 -13.27 0.46
N LYS A 148 28.10 -12.24 -0.23
CA LYS A 148 28.97 -12.37 -1.40
C LYS A 148 28.33 -13.18 -2.55
N ILE A 149 27.03 -13.00 -2.76
CA ILE A 149 26.25 -13.68 -3.80
C ILE A 149 26.46 -12.98 -5.14
N GLN A 150 26.66 -13.76 -6.18
CA GLN A 150 26.77 -13.26 -7.56
C GLN A 150 25.39 -12.96 -8.12
N LEU A 151 25.14 -11.71 -8.50
CA LEU A 151 23.82 -11.24 -8.97
C LEU A 151 23.58 -11.47 -10.48
N ASN A 152 24.63 -11.83 -11.27
CA ASN A 152 24.52 -12.23 -12.68
C ASN A 152 23.72 -11.26 -13.56
N GLY A 153 23.97 -9.95 -13.45
CA GLY A 153 23.28 -8.93 -14.23
C GLY A 153 21.89 -8.53 -13.73
N LEU A 154 21.43 -9.09 -12.62
CA LEU A 154 20.13 -8.73 -12.03
C LEU A 154 20.10 -7.34 -11.37
N THR A 155 21.27 -6.71 -11.18
CA THR A 155 21.39 -5.39 -10.56
C THR A 155 20.66 -4.31 -11.34
N GLU A 156 20.82 -4.29 -12.67
CA GLU A 156 20.17 -3.34 -13.57
C GLU A 156 18.64 -3.51 -13.52
N THR A 157 18.19 -4.76 -13.60
CA THR A 157 16.76 -5.07 -13.52
C THR A 157 16.16 -4.65 -12.17
N ALA A 158 16.88 -4.89 -11.06
CA ALA A 158 16.44 -4.43 -9.75
C ALA A 158 16.35 -2.90 -9.66
N HIS A 159 17.32 -2.20 -10.26
CA HIS A 159 17.32 -0.75 -10.32
C HIS A 159 16.12 -0.20 -11.11
N GLU A 160 15.84 -0.77 -12.28
CA GLU A 160 14.67 -0.40 -13.09
C GLU A 160 13.34 -0.61 -12.34
N LEU A 161 13.20 -1.74 -11.65
CA LEU A 161 12.02 -2.02 -10.82
C LEU A 161 11.89 -1.03 -9.66
N ALA A 162 13.00 -0.67 -9.01
CA ALA A 162 13.01 0.32 -7.94
C ALA A 162 12.61 1.73 -8.44
N LEU A 163 13.05 2.14 -9.65
CA LEU A 163 12.63 3.40 -10.27
C LEU A 163 11.11 3.44 -10.53
N GLN A 164 10.47 2.29 -10.73
CA GLN A 164 9.02 2.17 -10.85
C GLN A 164 8.29 2.19 -9.49
N GLY A 165 9.01 2.39 -8.38
CA GLY A 165 8.44 2.40 -7.02
C GLY A 165 8.14 1.02 -6.45
N LYS A 166 8.72 -0.04 -7.03
CA LYS A 166 8.61 -1.42 -6.56
C LYS A 166 9.77 -1.75 -5.62
N THR A 167 9.60 -2.76 -4.80
CA THR A 167 10.62 -3.28 -3.88
C THR A 167 11.16 -4.60 -4.44
N PRO A 168 12.34 -4.61 -5.10
CA PRO A 168 12.95 -5.82 -5.60
C PRO A 168 13.62 -6.60 -4.48
N MET A 169 13.35 -7.90 -4.41
CA MET A 169 13.97 -8.86 -3.50
C MET A 169 14.62 -9.98 -4.30
N PHE A 170 15.84 -10.33 -3.95
CA PHE A 170 16.63 -11.35 -4.61
C PHE A 170 16.45 -12.68 -3.89
N LEU A 171 16.26 -13.75 -4.64
CA LEU A 171 16.40 -15.12 -4.14
C LEU A 171 17.73 -15.70 -4.62
N ALA A 172 18.48 -16.27 -3.71
CA ALA A 172 19.73 -16.96 -4.01
C ALA A 172 19.78 -18.37 -3.40
N ALA A 173 20.52 -19.24 -4.05
CA ALA A 173 20.87 -20.56 -3.54
C ALA A 173 22.38 -20.77 -3.67
N GLY A 174 23.04 -21.06 -2.57
CA GLY A 174 24.50 -21.13 -2.53
C GLY A 174 25.12 -19.74 -2.79
N ASN A 175 25.95 -19.61 -3.84
CA ASN A 175 26.65 -18.35 -4.14
C ASN A 175 26.08 -17.60 -5.35
N THR A 176 24.87 -17.94 -5.81
CA THR A 176 24.32 -17.42 -7.06
C THR A 176 22.86 -17.01 -6.88
N ALA A 177 22.50 -15.84 -7.36
CA ALA A 177 21.12 -15.39 -7.41
C ALA A 177 20.34 -16.19 -8.47
N LEU A 178 19.16 -16.65 -8.09
CA LEU A 178 18.22 -17.37 -8.94
C LEU A 178 17.22 -16.43 -9.63
N GLY A 179 17.05 -15.21 -9.12
CA GLY A 179 16.15 -14.22 -9.69
C GLY A 179 15.72 -13.15 -8.70
N ILE A 180 14.78 -12.33 -9.17
CA ILE A 180 14.17 -11.23 -8.43
C ILE A 180 12.67 -11.44 -8.35
N ILE A 181 12.09 -11.15 -7.19
CA ILE A 181 10.66 -10.99 -6.99
C ILE A 181 10.44 -9.54 -6.56
N ALA A 182 9.67 -8.79 -7.33
CA ALA A 182 9.33 -7.41 -6.99
C ALA A 182 7.94 -7.34 -6.38
N VAL A 183 7.83 -6.59 -5.30
CA VAL A 183 6.58 -6.36 -4.57
C VAL A 183 6.29 -4.88 -4.54
N ALA A 184 5.04 -4.49 -4.77
CA ALA A 184 4.61 -3.11 -4.64
C ALA A 184 3.22 -3.01 -4.01
N ASP A 185 2.98 -1.89 -3.34
CA ASP A 185 1.65 -1.50 -2.90
C ASP A 185 0.93 -0.81 -4.07
N THR A 186 -0.10 -1.47 -4.59
CA THR A 186 -0.79 -1.04 -5.81
C THR A 186 -1.77 0.10 -5.55
N LEU A 187 -1.91 1.00 -6.52
CA LEU A 187 -2.90 2.08 -6.47
C LEU A 187 -4.32 1.51 -6.39
N LYS A 188 -5.17 2.13 -5.59
CA LYS A 188 -6.61 1.84 -5.63
C LYS A 188 -7.17 2.20 -7.01
N PRO A 189 -8.14 1.44 -7.54
CA PRO A 189 -8.75 1.74 -8.86
C PRO A 189 -9.27 3.18 -8.97
N THR A 190 -9.79 3.72 -7.88
CA THR A 190 -10.39 5.07 -7.82
C THR A 190 -9.38 6.19 -7.58
N SER A 191 -8.13 5.89 -7.23
CA SER A 191 -7.14 6.92 -6.87
C SER A 191 -6.75 7.79 -8.05
N ARG A 192 -6.72 7.22 -9.26
CA ARG A 192 -6.39 7.96 -10.48
C ARG A 192 -7.44 9.03 -10.82
N ASP A 193 -8.71 8.74 -10.55
CA ASP A 193 -9.83 9.66 -10.82
C ASP A 193 -10.01 10.67 -9.69
N GLY A 194 -9.44 10.38 -8.50
CA GLY A 194 -9.54 11.24 -7.31
C GLY A 194 -8.43 12.29 -7.21
N VAL A 195 -7.40 12.22 -8.05
CA VAL A 195 -6.25 13.14 -8.09
C VAL A 195 -6.32 13.97 -9.37
#